data_eb085d686144d438d7a64de90e9c8d00
#
_entry.id   eb085d686144d438d7a64de90e9c8d00
#
_cell.length_a   1.000
_cell.length_b   1.000
_cell.length_c   1.000
_cell.angle_alpha   90.00
_cell.angle_beta   90.00
_cell.angle_gamma   90.00
#
_symmetry.space_group_name_H-M   'P 1'
#
loop_
_entity.id
_entity.type
_entity.pdbx_description
1 polymer ?
#
loop_
_entity_poly.entity_id
_entity_poly.type
_entity_poly.pdbx_seq_one_letter_code
_entity_poly.pdbx_strand_id
1 'polypeptide(L)'
;MKEFIKNVGATVVGIFVFTILVGAIGMMSLVGMVASGSSAKDVADNTVFVINLEGQLQERSVDNPFSQYLGGAASTIGLDDLLDGIKKAKENDKIKGIYIEAGAFAPDSYASLQAVRKALVDFKKSGKWIVAYGDMYTQATYYVASVADKVYLNPSGQIDWHGLASQTMFLKDALAKFGVRMQVVKVGAYKSATEMFTGDKMSDANREQVTAFLGGIWQNVCQDVAKSRKVSVGQLNQYADNFITFAEPKSYVGMKLVDGLLYHDQLKDEVKKLMKLGKDDDISTIGLAGIMNVPGGKEEGDEIAVYYAYGDIVDGASGALSQSESVIDGTKVSKDLENLADDDDVKAVVVRINSGGGSAYASEQIWRAIQLVKAKKPVVVSMGGMAASGGYYMSCSANWIVAEPTTLTGSIGIFGMFPDMSGLVTQKLGVKFDEVKTNKNSAFGTMARPFSEEEMAYLSSYISRGYSLFRQRVADGRHMSVDAVEKVAQGHVWVGQDALKIKLVDQLGGLDDAVAKAAKLAKLDEYYTASYPGKADWLDQFTSAMSSGSYIDNQMRVAMGEY
;
A
#
# COMPACT_ATOMS: atom_id res chain seq x y z
N MET A 1 -37.60 -2.40 -52.56
CA MET A 1 -37.65 -2.39 -51.09
C MET A 1 -37.26 -3.73 -50.49
N LYS A 2 -37.83 -4.88 -50.86
CA LYS A 2 -37.46 -6.21 -50.32
C LYS A 2 -35.98 -6.57 -50.55
N GLU A 3 -35.45 -6.38 -51.75
CA GLU A 3 -34.02 -6.63 -52.07
C GLU A 3 -33.06 -5.73 -51.28
N PHE A 4 -33.40 -4.44 -51.10
CA PHE A 4 -32.64 -3.50 -50.31
C PHE A 4 -32.54 -3.92 -48.84
N ILE A 5 -33.67 -4.31 -48.22
CA ILE A 5 -33.70 -4.77 -46.82
C ILE A 5 -32.90 -6.07 -46.66
N LYS A 6 -32.96 -6.98 -47.63
CA LYS A 6 -32.20 -8.23 -47.64
C LYS A 6 -30.68 -7.97 -47.69
N ASN A 7 -30.25 -7.02 -48.54
CA ASN A 7 -28.84 -6.65 -48.67
C ASN A 7 -28.34 -5.94 -47.41
N VAL A 8 -29.13 -5.02 -46.84
CA VAL A 8 -28.78 -4.36 -45.55
C VAL A 8 -28.67 -5.42 -44.43
N GLY A 9 -29.62 -6.36 -44.34
CA GLY A 9 -29.56 -7.44 -43.36
C GLY A 9 -28.30 -8.33 -43.52
N ALA A 10 -27.97 -8.70 -44.77
CA ALA A 10 -26.77 -9.47 -45.05
C ALA A 10 -25.48 -8.74 -44.66
N THR A 11 -25.41 -7.40 -44.94
CA THR A 11 -24.25 -6.59 -44.55
C THR A 11 -24.09 -6.47 -43.02
N VAL A 12 -25.20 -6.25 -42.31
CA VAL A 12 -25.17 -6.17 -40.83
C VAL A 12 -24.71 -7.49 -40.23
N VAL A 13 -25.25 -8.64 -40.72
CA VAL A 13 -24.80 -9.98 -40.28
C VAL A 13 -23.32 -10.20 -40.62
N GLY A 14 -22.90 -9.79 -41.84
CA GLY A 14 -21.49 -9.90 -42.25
C GLY A 14 -20.53 -9.09 -41.35
N ILE A 15 -20.89 -7.84 -41.01
CA ILE A 15 -20.12 -7.01 -40.09
C ILE A 15 -20.09 -7.66 -38.70
N PHE A 16 -21.21 -8.16 -38.21
CA PHE A 16 -21.29 -8.80 -36.89
C PHE A 16 -20.42 -10.07 -36.81
N VAL A 17 -20.49 -10.94 -37.82
CA VAL A 17 -19.65 -12.16 -37.92
C VAL A 17 -18.17 -11.78 -38.04
N PHE A 18 -17.84 -10.76 -38.85
CA PHE A 18 -16.47 -10.24 -38.97
C PHE A 18 -15.94 -9.73 -37.65
N THR A 19 -16.73 -8.93 -36.92
CA THR A 19 -16.34 -8.40 -35.60
C THR A 19 -16.10 -9.52 -34.58
N ILE A 20 -16.94 -10.56 -34.59
CA ILE A 20 -16.77 -11.75 -33.73
C ILE A 20 -15.46 -12.48 -34.09
N LEU A 21 -15.20 -12.70 -35.39
CA LEU A 21 -13.99 -13.38 -35.85
C LEU A 21 -12.73 -12.62 -35.53
N VAL A 22 -12.71 -11.31 -35.76
CA VAL A 22 -11.58 -10.43 -35.42
C VAL A 22 -11.38 -10.40 -33.90
N GLY A 23 -12.47 -10.32 -33.13
CA GLY A 23 -12.42 -10.40 -31.66
C GLY A 23 -11.86 -11.75 -31.16
N ALA A 24 -12.31 -12.86 -31.76
CA ALA A 24 -11.81 -14.20 -31.40
C ALA A 24 -10.31 -14.40 -31.76
N ILE A 25 -9.88 -13.92 -32.93
CA ILE A 25 -8.47 -13.97 -33.34
C ILE A 25 -7.62 -13.06 -32.45
N GLY A 26 -8.12 -11.86 -32.14
CA GLY A 26 -7.48 -10.94 -31.19
C GLY A 26 -7.32 -11.58 -29.81
N MET A 27 -8.37 -12.23 -29.30
CA MET A 27 -8.35 -12.91 -28.01
C MET A 27 -7.41 -14.12 -28.00
N MET A 28 -7.39 -14.94 -29.06
CA MET A 28 -6.44 -16.05 -29.19
C MET A 28 -4.98 -15.57 -29.29
N SER A 29 -4.74 -14.48 -29.98
CA SER A 29 -3.40 -13.87 -30.04
C SER A 29 -2.95 -13.34 -28.68
N LEU A 30 -3.86 -12.75 -27.91
CA LEU A 30 -3.64 -12.27 -26.55
C LEU A 30 -3.36 -13.42 -25.58
N VAL A 31 -4.18 -14.46 -25.59
CA VAL A 31 -3.96 -15.66 -24.78
C VAL A 31 -2.64 -16.33 -25.14
N GLY A 32 -2.28 -16.39 -26.42
CA GLY A 32 -0.99 -16.90 -26.87
C GLY A 32 0.22 -16.07 -26.39
N MET A 33 0.10 -14.73 -26.37
CA MET A 33 1.14 -13.84 -25.83
C MET A 33 1.29 -14.00 -24.30
N VAL A 34 0.19 -14.05 -23.57
CA VAL A 34 0.20 -14.25 -22.12
C VAL A 34 0.77 -15.63 -21.76
N ALA A 35 0.33 -16.69 -22.44
CA ALA A 35 0.85 -18.05 -22.24
C ALA A 35 2.34 -18.17 -22.56
N SER A 36 2.86 -17.43 -23.54
CA SER A 36 4.29 -17.40 -23.86
C SER A 36 5.10 -16.57 -22.87
N GLY A 37 4.48 -15.58 -22.22
CA GLY A 37 5.11 -14.75 -21.17
C GLY A 37 5.21 -15.44 -19.81
N SER A 38 4.32 -16.41 -19.53
CA SER A 38 4.26 -17.15 -18.26
C SER A 38 5.04 -18.47 -18.26
N SER A 39 5.72 -18.82 -19.35
CA SER A 39 6.54 -20.04 -19.39
C SER A 39 7.76 -19.90 -18.47
N ALA A 40 8.02 -20.93 -17.64
CA ALA A 40 9.18 -21.01 -16.77
C ALA A 40 10.46 -20.65 -17.52
N LYS A 41 11.19 -19.63 -17.05
CA LYS A 41 12.42 -19.16 -17.69
C LYS A 41 13.63 -19.79 -17.03
N ASP A 42 14.45 -20.45 -17.82
CA ASP A 42 15.81 -20.81 -17.40
C ASP A 42 16.68 -19.54 -17.35
N VAL A 43 17.32 -19.31 -16.21
CA VAL A 43 18.27 -18.21 -16.05
C VAL A 43 19.58 -18.59 -16.74
N ALA A 44 20.09 -17.74 -17.61
CA ALA A 44 21.39 -17.94 -18.21
C ALA A 44 22.51 -17.81 -17.16
N ASP A 45 23.64 -18.48 -17.40
CA ASP A 45 24.80 -18.32 -16.52
C ASP A 45 25.31 -16.86 -16.57
N ASN A 46 25.85 -16.39 -15.46
CA ASN A 46 26.35 -15.02 -15.33
C ASN A 46 25.29 -13.94 -15.60
N THR A 47 24.10 -14.12 -15.07
CA THR A 47 23.00 -13.15 -15.19
C THR A 47 23.05 -12.10 -14.07
N VAL A 48 22.66 -10.87 -14.39
CA VAL A 48 22.45 -9.75 -13.47
C VAL A 48 20.95 -9.53 -13.29
N PHE A 49 20.48 -9.50 -12.06
CA PHE A 49 19.10 -9.08 -11.78
C PHE A 49 19.00 -7.56 -11.80
N VAL A 50 18.15 -7.02 -12.66
CA VAL A 50 17.95 -5.58 -12.84
C VAL A 50 16.69 -5.15 -12.11
N ILE A 51 16.83 -4.22 -11.18
CA ILE A 51 15.73 -3.57 -10.45
C ILE A 51 15.62 -2.13 -10.97
N ASN A 52 14.61 -1.87 -11.78
CA ASN A 52 14.28 -0.52 -12.22
C ASN A 52 13.35 0.12 -11.18
N LEU A 53 13.85 1.13 -10.45
CA LEU A 53 13.04 1.92 -9.52
C LEU A 53 12.32 3.02 -10.29
N GLU A 54 11.23 2.66 -10.95
CA GLU A 54 10.40 3.55 -11.76
C GLU A 54 8.91 3.27 -11.51
N GLY A 55 8.08 4.32 -11.56
CA GLY A 55 6.64 4.21 -11.32
C GLY A 55 6.28 4.23 -9.84
N GLN A 56 5.19 3.56 -9.46
CA GLN A 56 4.67 3.54 -8.09
C GLN A 56 4.92 2.19 -7.42
N LEU A 57 5.47 2.21 -6.21
CA LEU A 57 5.52 1.03 -5.35
C LEU A 57 4.19 0.89 -4.62
N GLN A 58 3.57 -0.26 -4.73
CA GLN A 58 2.34 -0.62 -4.03
C GLN A 58 2.55 -1.92 -3.25
N GLU A 59 1.64 -2.24 -2.33
CA GLU A 59 1.74 -3.46 -1.52
C GLU A 59 1.78 -4.72 -2.40
N ARG A 60 0.95 -4.75 -3.47
CA ARG A 60 0.93 -5.81 -4.49
C ARG A 60 0.80 -5.22 -5.88
N SER A 61 1.44 -5.85 -6.85
CA SER A 61 1.21 -5.50 -8.27
C SER A 61 -0.13 -6.05 -8.75
N VAL A 62 -0.75 -5.30 -9.65
CA VAL A 62 -1.87 -5.81 -10.45
C VAL A 62 -1.27 -6.33 -11.75
N ASP A 63 -1.41 -7.62 -12.02
CA ASP A 63 -0.96 -8.21 -13.28
C ASP A 63 -1.81 -7.67 -14.44
N ASN A 64 -1.31 -6.63 -15.10
CA ASN A 64 -1.91 -6.12 -16.32
C ASN A 64 -0.92 -6.30 -17.49
N PRO A 65 -1.03 -7.38 -18.28
CA PRO A 65 -0.15 -7.63 -19.42
C PRO A 65 -0.22 -6.53 -20.49
N PHE A 66 -1.25 -5.68 -20.45
CA PHE A 66 -1.42 -4.56 -21.37
C PHE A 66 -0.70 -3.28 -20.91
N SER A 67 -0.30 -3.17 -19.65
CA SER A 67 0.38 -1.97 -19.13
C SER A 67 1.65 -1.66 -19.91
N GLN A 68 2.34 -2.67 -20.44
CA GLN A 68 3.52 -2.53 -21.29
C GLN A 68 3.20 -1.97 -22.69
N TYR A 69 1.97 -2.18 -23.19
CA TYR A 69 1.57 -1.79 -24.57
C TYR A 69 0.79 -0.48 -24.60
N LEU A 70 0.16 -0.08 -23.51
CA LEU A 70 -0.66 1.14 -23.44
C LEU A 70 0.15 2.41 -23.17
N GLY A 71 1.47 2.35 -23.19
CA GLY A 71 2.42 3.46 -23.22
C GLY A 71 2.06 4.61 -22.28
N GLY A 72 2.54 4.59 -21.04
CA GLY A 72 2.49 5.75 -20.16
C GLY A 72 1.47 5.70 -19.01
N ALA A 73 0.73 4.62 -18.81
CA ALA A 73 0.14 4.36 -17.52
C ALA A 73 1.29 4.11 -16.53
N ALA A 74 1.35 4.83 -15.42
CA ALA A 74 2.41 4.70 -14.43
C ALA A 74 2.63 3.22 -14.11
N SER A 75 3.82 2.69 -14.39
CA SER A 75 4.17 1.31 -14.06
C SER A 75 4.04 1.14 -12.56
N THR A 76 3.35 0.10 -12.11
CA THR A 76 3.27 -0.26 -10.70
C THR A 76 4.22 -1.40 -10.41
N ILE A 77 4.95 -1.28 -9.32
CA ILE A 77 5.82 -2.33 -8.78
C ILE A 77 5.15 -2.87 -7.53
N GLY A 78 4.89 -4.18 -7.47
CA GLY A 78 4.47 -4.84 -6.24
C GLY A 78 5.63 -4.98 -5.27
N LEU A 79 5.43 -4.60 -4.02
CA LEU A 79 6.41 -4.83 -2.96
C LEU A 79 6.64 -6.33 -2.77
N ASP A 80 5.57 -7.12 -2.80
CA ASP A 80 5.61 -8.58 -2.72
C ASP A 80 6.50 -9.19 -3.82
N ASP A 81 6.30 -8.79 -5.08
CA ASP A 81 7.10 -9.26 -6.22
C ASP A 81 8.56 -8.83 -6.11
N LEU A 82 8.80 -7.58 -5.68
CA LEU A 82 10.16 -7.07 -5.55
C LEU A 82 10.94 -7.83 -4.47
N LEU A 83 10.31 -8.11 -3.33
CA LEU A 83 10.92 -8.87 -2.24
C LEU A 83 11.17 -10.33 -2.64
N ASP A 84 10.20 -10.99 -3.29
CA ASP A 84 10.37 -12.35 -3.81
C ASP A 84 11.45 -12.41 -4.91
N GLY A 85 11.47 -11.44 -5.83
CA GLY A 85 12.50 -11.34 -6.85
C GLY A 85 13.92 -11.21 -6.28
N ILE A 86 14.11 -10.39 -5.22
CA ILE A 86 15.40 -10.27 -4.52
C ILE A 86 15.77 -11.60 -3.84
N LYS A 87 14.80 -12.29 -3.23
CA LYS A 87 15.01 -13.60 -2.61
C LYS A 87 15.41 -14.65 -3.65
N LYS A 88 14.68 -14.78 -4.75
CA LYS A 88 15.03 -15.68 -5.87
C LYS A 88 16.41 -15.37 -6.44
N ALA A 89 16.75 -14.08 -6.60
CA ALA A 89 18.08 -13.68 -7.06
C ALA A 89 19.18 -14.08 -6.06
N LYS A 90 18.91 -14.02 -4.76
CA LYS A 90 19.84 -14.48 -3.72
C LYS A 90 20.11 -15.99 -3.81
N GLU A 91 19.06 -16.78 -4.00
CA GLU A 91 19.09 -18.25 -3.98
C GLU A 91 19.59 -18.85 -5.30
N ASN A 92 19.47 -18.15 -6.43
CA ASN A 92 19.87 -18.65 -7.74
C ASN A 92 21.36 -18.41 -8.04
N ASP A 93 22.16 -19.47 -8.12
CA ASP A 93 23.62 -19.40 -8.34
C ASP A 93 24.03 -18.82 -9.69
N LYS A 94 23.16 -18.83 -10.70
CA LYS A 94 23.41 -18.23 -12.01
C LYS A 94 23.35 -16.71 -11.99
N ILE A 95 22.67 -16.12 -10.99
CA ILE A 95 22.61 -14.67 -10.77
C ILE A 95 23.83 -14.23 -9.95
N LYS A 96 24.63 -13.31 -10.50
CA LYS A 96 25.90 -12.88 -9.91
C LYS A 96 25.81 -11.59 -9.11
N GLY A 97 24.81 -10.78 -9.37
CA GLY A 97 24.60 -9.51 -8.67
C GLY A 97 23.27 -8.87 -8.99
N ILE A 98 23.00 -7.77 -8.31
CA ILE A 98 21.86 -6.88 -8.57
C ILE A 98 22.36 -5.57 -9.13
N TYR A 99 21.74 -5.10 -10.20
CA TYR A 99 21.86 -3.74 -10.70
C TYR A 99 20.59 -2.97 -10.39
N ILE A 100 20.70 -1.86 -9.64
CA ILE A 100 19.61 -0.95 -9.32
C ILE A 100 19.72 0.26 -10.23
N GLU A 101 18.73 0.46 -11.06
CA GLU A 101 18.57 1.67 -11.89
C GLU A 101 17.58 2.61 -11.22
N ALA A 102 18.03 3.82 -10.89
CA ALA A 102 17.21 4.83 -10.26
C ALA A 102 16.46 5.65 -11.32
N GLY A 103 15.15 5.61 -11.27
CA GLY A 103 14.24 6.37 -12.13
C GLY A 103 13.26 7.23 -11.33
N ALA A 104 12.18 7.64 -11.97
CA ALA A 104 11.07 8.37 -11.35
C ALA A 104 10.21 7.40 -10.54
N PHE A 105 10.52 7.26 -9.25
CA PHE A 105 9.95 6.28 -8.34
C PHE A 105 9.22 6.93 -7.16
N ALA A 106 7.98 6.54 -6.96
CA ALA A 106 7.13 6.99 -5.87
C ALA A 106 6.76 5.80 -4.96
N PRO A 107 7.34 5.70 -3.74
CA PRO A 107 6.94 4.69 -2.79
C PRO A 107 5.60 5.04 -2.12
N ASP A 108 4.86 4.03 -1.69
CA ASP A 108 3.70 4.20 -0.82
C ASP A 108 4.12 4.66 0.60
N SER A 109 5.29 4.23 1.06
CA SER A 109 5.79 4.56 2.39
C SER A 109 7.30 4.33 2.55
N TYR A 110 7.89 4.92 3.59
CA TYR A 110 9.26 4.60 4.00
C TYR A 110 9.38 3.20 4.62
N ALA A 111 8.31 2.65 5.18
CA ALA A 111 8.32 1.28 5.69
C ALA A 111 8.50 0.25 4.56
N SER A 112 7.86 0.46 3.41
CA SER A 112 8.08 -0.38 2.22
C SER A 112 9.51 -0.26 1.69
N LEU A 113 10.07 0.95 1.70
CA LEU A 113 11.49 1.14 1.35
C LEU A 113 12.43 0.46 2.34
N GLN A 114 12.10 0.44 3.64
CA GLN A 114 12.87 -0.30 4.65
C GLN A 114 12.83 -1.81 4.40
N ALA A 115 11.67 -2.36 4.02
CA ALA A 115 11.54 -3.77 3.66
C ALA A 115 12.44 -4.11 2.45
N VAL A 116 12.43 -3.28 1.39
CA VAL A 116 13.31 -3.46 0.22
C VAL A 116 14.79 -3.39 0.63
N ARG A 117 15.18 -2.38 1.42
CA ARG A 117 16.57 -2.28 1.91
C ARG A 117 16.99 -3.49 2.72
N LYS A 118 16.12 -4.00 3.58
CA LYS A 118 16.37 -5.20 4.39
C LYS A 118 16.61 -6.42 3.52
N ALA A 119 15.79 -6.62 2.48
CA ALA A 119 15.96 -7.69 1.51
C ALA A 119 17.31 -7.55 0.75
N LEU A 120 17.69 -6.35 0.34
CA LEU A 120 18.98 -6.08 -0.31
C LEU A 120 20.17 -6.32 0.64
N VAL A 121 20.06 -5.94 1.91
CA VAL A 121 21.09 -6.25 2.93
C VAL A 121 21.20 -7.76 3.14
N ASP A 122 20.08 -8.48 3.13
CA ASP A 122 20.07 -9.93 3.23
C ASP A 122 20.63 -10.61 1.97
N PHE A 123 20.34 -10.06 0.79
CA PHE A 123 20.95 -10.49 -0.47
C PHE A 123 22.49 -10.43 -0.41
N LYS A 124 23.07 -9.37 0.14
CA LYS A 124 24.54 -9.23 0.27
C LYS A 124 25.20 -10.33 1.12
N LYS A 125 24.45 -11.00 2.01
CA LYS A 125 24.98 -12.15 2.78
C LYS A 125 25.31 -13.36 1.88
N SER A 126 24.78 -13.43 0.66
CA SER A 126 25.18 -14.44 -0.33
C SER A 126 26.58 -14.21 -0.93
N GLY A 127 27.21 -13.07 -0.65
CA GLY A 127 28.50 -12.69 -1.24
C GLY A 127 28.39 -12.10 -2.64
N LYS A 128 27.16 -11.95 -3.18
CA LYS A 128 26.90 -11.33 -4.48
C LYS A 128 26.89 -9.81 -4.34
N TRP A 129 27.27 -9.10 -5.41
CA TRP A 129 27.40 -7.64 -5.40
C TRP A 129 26.08 -6.93 -5.73
N ILE A 130 25.97 -5.68 -5.28
CA ILE A 130 24.92 -4.74 -5.67
C ILE A 130 25.59 -3.48 -6.20
N VAL A 131 25.21 -3.06 -7.40
CA VAL A 131 25.59 -1.78 -8.02
C VAL A 131 24.34 -0.95 -8.26
N ALA A 132 24.39 0.33 -7.92
CA ALA A 132 23.32 1.28 -8.20
C ALA A 132 23.84 2.40 -9.12
N TYR A 133 22.99 2.82 -10.04
CA TYR A 133 23.22 3.96 -10.92
C TYR A 133 21.97 4.82 -11.06
N GLY A 134 22.17 6.11 -11.23
CA GLY A 134 21.11 7.04 -11.54
C GLY A 134 21.63 8.26 -12.29
N ASP A 135 20.82 8.76 -13.23
CA ASP A 135 21.00 10.10 -13.77
C ASP A 135 20.57 11.15 -12.75
N MET A 136 19.58 10.80 -11.93
CA MET A 136 19.12 11.55 -10.79
C MET A 136 18.62 10.56 -9.72
N TYR A 137 18.97 10.84 -8.46
CA TYR A 137 18.39 10.14 -7.33
C TYR A 137 17.38 11.04 -6.63
N THR A 138 16.13 10.62 -6.58
CA THR A 138 15.18 11.15 -5.58
C THR A 138 15.60 10.70 -4.19
N GLN A 139 15.13 11.35 -3.14
CA GLN A 139 15.42 10.92 -1.76
C GLN A 139 15.03 9.46 -1.50
N ALA A 140 13.91 9.01 -2.07
CA ALA A 140 13.43 7.63 -1.97
C ALA A 140 14.34 6.64 -2.71
N THR A 141 14.71 6.93 -3.96
CA THR A 141 15.61 6.06 -4.75
C THR A 141 17.01 6.03 -4.16
N TYR A 142 17.51 7.18 -3.67
CA TYR A 142 18.80 7.23 -2.98
C TYR A 142 18.80 6.42 -1.69
N TYR A 143 17.72 6.48 -0.92
CA TYR A 143 17.58 5.68 0.30
C TYR A 143 17.75 4.18 0.00
N VAL A 144 17.09 3.66 -1.04
CA VAL A 144 17.26 2.26 -1.46
C VAL A 144 18.66 2.02 -2.03
N ALA A 145 19.12 2.84 -2.98
CA ALA A 145 20.40 2.67 -3.67
C ALA A 145 21.62 2.74 -2.73
N SER A 146 21.51 3.52 -1.64
CA SER A 146 22.62 3.74 -0.70
C SER A 146 23.12 2.46 0.00
N VAL A 147 22.38 1.34 -0.07
CA VAL A 147 22.80 0.03 0.46
C VAL A 147 23.79 -0.69 -0.46
N ALA A 148 23.87 -0.29 -1.74
CA ALA A 148 24.72 -0.92 -2.75
C ALA A 148 26.22 -0.88 -2.38
N ASP A 149 26.97 -1.83 -2.90
CA ASP A 149 28.43 -1.87 -2.74
C ASP A 149 29.11 -0.74 -3.51
N LYS A 150 28.49 -0.35 -4.64
CA LYS A 150 28.87 0.81 -5.45
C LYS A 150 27.64 1.59 -5.85
N VAL A 151 27.67 2.90 -5.60
CA VAL A 151 26.65 3.86 -6.01
C VAL A 151 27.30 4.84 -6.98
N TYR A 152 26.81 4.87 -8.19
CA TYR A 152 27.30 5.77 -9.25
C TYR A 152 26.23 6.78 -9.63
N LEU A 153 26.67 7.96 -10.02
CA LEU A 153 25.83 9.05 -10.49
C LEU A 153 26.34 9.52 -11.86
N ASN A 154 25.44 9.94 -12.73
CA ASN A 154 25.79 10.62 -13.97
C ASN A 154 26.64 11.87 -13.68
N PRO A 155 27.69 12.19 -14.48
CA PRO A 155 28.52 13.39 -14.30
C PRO A 155 27.75 14.72 -14.30
N SER A 156 26.52 14.74 -14.86
CA SER A 156 25.60 15.88 -14.82
C SER A 156 24.39 15.64 -13.93
N GLY A 157 24.42 14.59 -13.10
CA GLY A 157 23.31 14.13 -12.28
C GLY A 157 23.16 14.88 -10.98
N GLN A 158 22.10 14.56 -10.25
CA GLN A 158 21.74 15.20 -8.98
C GLN A 158 21.29 14.17 -7.94
N ILE A 159 21.46 14.51 -6.66
CA ILE A 159 20.89 13.76 -5.54
C ILE A 159 19.94 14.70 -4.80
N ASP A 160 18.67 14.34 -4.77
CA ASP A 160 17.69 15.04 -3.95
C ASP A 160 17.78 14.56 -2.51
N TRP A 161 18.14 15.50 -1.61
CA TRP A 161 18.32 15.23 -0.18
C TRP A 161 18.00 16.48 0.63
N HIS A 162 16.74 16.60 1.11
CA HIS A 162 16.23 17.80 1.74
C HIS A 162 15.36 17.56 2.99
N GLY A 163 15.20 16.30 3.42
CA GLY A 163 14.40 15.94 4.59
C GLY A 163 12.93 15.70 4.25
N LEU A 164 12.09 15.73 5.29
CA LEU A 164 10.66 15.50 5.19
C LEU A 164 9.86 16.69 5.65
N ALA A 165 8.80 17.03 4.95
CA ALA A 165 7.86 18.06 5.32
C ALA A 165 6.43 17.56 5.20
N SER A 166 5.54 18.06 6.06
CA SER A 166 4.09 17.88 5.92
C SER A 166 3.44 19.25 5.79
N GLN A 167 2.69 19.41 4.70
CA GLN A 167 1.89 20.60 4.46
C GLN A 167 0.43 20.20 4.39
N THR A 168 -0.33 20.50 5.45
CA THR A 168 -1.76 20.19 5.53
C THR A 168 -2.58 21.31 4.89
N MET A 169 -3.47 20.96 3.98
CA MET A 169 -4.43 21.88 3.39
C MET A 169 -5.66 21.99 4.28
N PHE A 170 -6.20 23.20 4.44
CA PHE A 170 -7.42 23.47 5.20
C PHE A 170 -8.52 23.98 4.27
N LEU A 171 -9.65 23.30 4.26
CA LEU A 171 -10.75 23.50 3.30
C LEU A 171 -11.99 24.16 3.90
N LYS A 172 -11.99 24.47 5.20
CA LYS A 172 -13.14 25.03 5.92
C LYS A 172 -13.72 26.26 5.22
N ASP A 173 -12.87 27.24 4.92
CA ASP A 173 -13.31 28.49 4.30
C ASP A 173 -13.69 28.32 2.82
N ALA A 174 -13.00 27.41 2.11
CA ALA A 174 -13.36 27.07 0.73
C ALA A 174 -14.76 26.45 0.67
N LEU A 175 -15.06 25.46 1.54
CA LEU A 175 -16.38 24.83 1.63
C LEU A 175 -17.47 25.83 2.04
N ALA A 176 -17.17 26.73 2.99
CA ALA A 176 -18.11 27.75 3.43
C ALA A 176 -18.53 28.71 2.30
N LYS A 177 -17.64 29.01 1.33
CA LYS A 177 -17.99 29.81 0.13
C LYS A 177 -19.07 29.15 -0.72
N PHE A 178 -19.10 27.81 -0.73
CA PHE A 178 -20.14 27.03 -1.41
C PHE A 178 -21.38 26.80 -0.57
N GLY A 179 -21.39 27.29 0.69
CA GLY A 179 -22.50 27.05 1.63
C GLY A 179 -22.49 25.64 2.24
N VAL A 180 -21.33 24.99 2.26
CA VAL A 180 -21.12 23.68 2.87
C VAL A 180 -20.33 23.83 4.17
N ARG A 181 -20.71 23.12 5.23
CA ARG A 181 -19.97 23.03 6.48
C ARG A 181 -19.88 21.58 6.93
N MET A 182 -18.76 21.23 7.60
CA MET A 182 -18.64 19.90 8.17
C MET A 182 -19.01 19.92 9.64
N GLN A 183 -19.98 19.09 10.01
CA GLN A 183 -20.35 18.83 11.40
C GLN A 183 -19.58 17.60 11.88
N VAL A 184 -18.77 17.78 12.92
CA VAL A 184 -17.83 16.76 13.40
C VAL A 184 -18.10 16.42 14.83
N VAL A 185 -18.15 15.13 15.11
CA VAL A 185 -18.07 14.56 16.45
C VAL A 185 -16.82 13.72 16.52
N LYS A 186 -15.90 14.01 17.41
CA LYS A 186 -14.67 13.24 17.59
C LYS A 186 -14.33 13.02 19.05
N VAL A 187 -13.64 11.94 19.36
CA VAL A 187 -13.07 11.68 20.67
C VAL A 187 -11.56 11.53 20.53
N GLY A 188 -10.84 12.25 21.40
CA GLY A 188 -9.37 12.25 21.43
C GLY A 188 -8.73 13.50 20.84
N ALA A 189 -7.73 14.03 21.54
CA ALA A 189 -7.05 15.27 21.18
C ALA A 189 -6.25 15.16 19.87
N TYR A 190 -5.71 13.98 19.58
CA TYR A 190 -4.86 13.71 18.44
C TYR A 190 -5.61 13.18 17.21
N LYS A 191 -6.95 12.96 17.28
CA LYS A 191 -7.74 12.51 16.11
C LYS A 191 -7.95 13.67 15.14
N SER A 192 -6.94 13.94 14.33
CA SER A 192 -6.77 15.15 13.53
C SER A 192 -7.31 15.06 12.10
N ALA A 193 -7.75 13.89 11.64
CA ALA A 193 -8.22 13.70 10.25
C ALA A 193 -9.34 14.68 9.83
N THR A 194 -10.12 15.20 10.79
CA THR A 194 -11.20 16.17 10.54
C THR A 194 -10.74 17.62 10.51
N GLU A 195 -9.51 17.93 10.95
CA GLU A 195 -9.05 19.32 11.10
C GLU A 195 -8.95 20.05 9.76
N MET A 196 -8.59 19.36 8.68
CA MET A 196 -8.56 19.95 7.35
C MET A 196 -9.92 20.54 6.91
N PHE A 197 -11.02 20.07 7.48
CA PHE A 197 -12.37 20.52 7.15
C PHE A 197 -12.96 21.48 8.18
N THR A 198 -12.40 21.56 9.38
CA THR A 198 -12.98 22.34 10.50
C THR A 198 -12.04 23.40 11.05
N GLY A 199 -10.75 23.30 10.77
CA GLY A 199 -9.70 24.22 11.24
C GLY A 199 -9.18 25.15 10.14
N ASP A 200 -8.37 26.12 10.58
CA ASP A 200 -7.62 27.04 9.71
C ASP A 200 -6.12 26.75 9.78
N LYS A 201 -5.70 25.95 10.75
CA LYS A 201 -4.33 25.48 10.99
C LYS A 201 -4.35 24.20 11.79
N MET A 202 -3.23 23.48 11.83
CA MET A 202 -3.06 22.34 12.74
C MET A 202 -3.26 22.75 14.19
N SER A 203 -3.96 21.92 14.96
CA SER A 203 -3.97 22.01 16.43
C SER A 203 -2.57 21.73 16.99
N ASP A 204 -2.31 22.15 18.23
CA ASP A 204 -1.03 21.90 18.89
C ASP A 204 -0.77 20.38 19.03
N ALA A 205 -1.79 19.59 19.38
CA ALA A 205 -1.70 18.13 19.46
C ALA A 205 -1.37 17.50 18.09
N ASN A 206 -2.02 17.97 17.02
CA ASN A 206 -1.72 17.50 15.68
C ASN A 206 -0.29 17.86 15.25
N ARG A 207 0.15 19.08 15.53
CA ARG A 207 1.52 19.52 15.24
C ARG A 207 2.55 18.69 15.99
N GLU A 208 2.31 18.40 17.26
CA GLU A 208 3.16 17.55 18.09
C GLU A 208 3.33 16.16 17.46
N GLN A 209 2.24 15.46 17.17
CA GLN A 209 2.33 14.11 16.60
C GLN A 209 2.94 14.08 15.19
N VAL A 210 2.62 15.08 14.32
CA VAL A 210 3.21 15.17 12.98
C VAL A 210 4.72 15.39 13.07
N THR A 211 5.17 16.28 13.97
CA THR A 211 6.59 16.50 14.22
C THR A 211 7.27 15.23 14.72
N ALA A 212 6.63 14.50 15.64
CA ALA A 212 7.18 13.27 16.20
C ALA A 212 7.34 12.17 15.14
N PHE A 213 6.29 11.89 14.35
CA PHE A 213 6.39 10.81 13.37
C PHE A 213 7.27 11.17 12.17
N LEU A 214 7.25 12.41 11.67
CA LEU A 214 8.19 12.86 10.62
C LEU A 214 9.64 12.78 11.09
N GLY A 215 9.90 13.26 12.32
CA GLY A 215 11.21 13.16 12.94
C GLY A 215 11.66 11.70 13.11
N GLY A 216 10.77 10.82 13.55
CA GLY A 216 11.02 9.39 13.68
C GLY A 216 11.36 8.72 12.35
N ILE A 217 10.61 8.98 11.29
CA ILE A 217 10.88 8.47 9.94
C ILE A 217 12.24 8.98 9.45
N TRP A 218 12.47 10.30 9.51
CA TRP A 218 13.71 10.91 9.03
C TRP A 218 14.95 10.39 9.77
N GLN A 219 14.84 10.23 11.08
CA GLN A 219 15.92 9.68 11.91
C GLN A 219 16.29 8.25 11.47
N ASN A 220 15.32 7.39 11.18
CA ASN A 220 15.57 6.05 10.66
C ASN A 220 16.24 6.09 9.28
N VAL A 221 15.75 6.94 8.37
CA VAL A 221 16.36 7.11 7.04
C VAL A 221 17.82 7.54 7.17
N CYS A 222 18.11 8.54 8.00
CA CYS A 222 19.49 9.00 8.23
C CYS A 222 20.37 7.92 8.87
N GLN A 223 19.86 7.16 9.84
CA GLN A 223 20.62 6.06 10.46
C GLN A 223 21.00 4.97 9.47
N ASP A 224 20.07 4.57 8.62
CA ASP A 224 20.30 3.54 7.60
C ASP A 224 21.33 4.00 6.55
N VAL A 225 21.20 5.23 6.05
CA VAL A 225 22.14 5.80 5.09
C VAL A 225 23.52 6.01 5.75
N ALA A 226 23.56 6.51 6.97
CA ALA A 226 24.79 6.70 7.74
C ALA A 226 25.59 5.41 7.86
N LYS A 227 24.91 4.30 8.19
CA LYS A 227 25.50 2.96 8.29
C LYS A 227 26.06 2.47 6.95
N SER A 228 25.31 2.66 5.88
CA SER A 228 25.69 2.18 4.54
C SER A 228 26.81 3.00 3.91
N ARG A 229 26.73 4.32 4.03
CA ARG A 229 27.67 5.27 3.37
C ARG A 229 28.83 5.72 4.26
N LYS A 230 28.85 5.27 5.53
CA LYS A 230 29.88 5.67 6.52
C LYS A 230 29.97 7.20 6.69
N VAL A 231 28.82 7.85 6.75
CA VAL A 231 28.62 9.28 7.00
C VAL A 231 27.85 9.40 8.31
N SER A 232 28.10 10.44 9.11
CA SER A 232 27.35 10.61 10.36
C SER A 232 25.92 11.10 10.09
N VAL A 233 24.99 10.77 11.00
CA VAL A 233 23.61 11.30 10.96
C VAL A 233 23.61 12.84 10.99
N GLY A 234 24.52 13.45 11.77
CA GLY A 234 24.66 14.91 11.83
C GLY A 234 25.06 15.52 10.49
N GLN A 235 26.00 14.87 9.75
CA GLN A 235 26.37 15.32 8.41
C GLN A 235 25.20 15.18 7.41
N LEU A 236 24.42 14.10 7.48
CA LEU A 236 23.25 13.92 6.61
C LEU A 236 22.18 14.98 6.85
N ASN A 237 21.94 15.36 8.11
CA ASN A 237 21.07 16.49 8.44
C ASN A 237 21.65 17.82 7.90
N GLN A 238 22.95 18.06 8.09
CA GLN A 238 23.59 19.25 7.56
C GLN A 238 23.52 19.32 6.02
N TYR A 239 23.61 18.17 5.33
CA TYR A 239 23.42 18.13 3.88
C TYR A 239 21.99 18.48 3.48
N ALA A 240 20.99 18.03 4.22
CA ALA A 240 19.60 18.39 3.99
C ALA A 240 19.36 19.90 4.24
N ASP A 241 19.87 20.44 5.36
CA ASP A 241 19.74 21.85 5.71
C ASP A 241 20.45 22.78 4.72
N ASN A 242 21.59 22.35 4.16
CA ASN A 242 22.34 23.09 3.14
C ASN A 242 21.77 22.91 1.73
N PHE A 243 20.70 22.15 1.57
CA PHE A 243 20.02 21.92 0.30
C PHE A 243 20.97 21.50 -0.83
N ILE A 244 21.70 20.41 -0.61
CA ILE A 244 22.73 19.91 -1.53
C ILE A 244 22.20 19.46 -2.89
N THR A 245 20.89 19.41 -3.10
CA THR A 245 20.24 18.94 -4.33
C THR A 245 20.81 19.60 -5.60
N PHE A 246 21.22 20.88 -5.51
CA PHE A 246 21.84 21.61 -6.62
C PHE A 246 23.35 21.76 -6.50
N ALA A 247 24.00 20.97 -5.67
CA ALA A 247 25.45 20.96 -5.58
C ALA A 247 26.10 20.40 -6.86
N GLU A 248 27.35 20.76 -7.11
CA GLU A 248 28.10 20.17 -8.21
C GLU A 248 28.25 18.65 -8.02
N PRO A 249 28.05 17.81 -9.05
CA PRO A 249 28.07 16.35 -8.91
C PRO A 249 29.35 15.80 -8.28
N LYS A 250 30.51 16.43 -8.53
CA LYS A 250 31.79 16.04 -7.91
C LYS A 250 31.77 16.14 -6.38
N SER A 251 30.98 17.06 -5.82
CA SER A 251 30.88 17.23 -4.37
C SER A 251 30.24 16.04 -3.68
N TYR A 252 29.30 15.32 -4.33
CA TYR A 252 28.68 14.13 -3.76
C TYR A 252 29.67 12.99 -3.53
N VAL A 253 30.73 12.90 -4.35
CA VAL A 253 31.84 11.95 -4.14
C VAL A 253 32.59 12.32 -2.86
N GLY A 254 32.93 13.60 -2.68
CA GLY A 254 33.55 14.11 -1.46
C GLY A 254 32.71 13.93 -0.21
N MET A 255 31.39 14.07 -0.34
CA MET A 255 30.40 13.80 0.71
C MET A 255 30.20 12.30 0.98
N LYS A 256 30.81 11.40 0.20
CA LYS A 256 30.64 9.95 0.25
C LYS A 256 29.20 9.48 -0.04
N LEU A 257 28.41 10.30 -0.69
CA LEU A 257 27.05 9.90 -1.08
C LEU A 257 27.07 8.98 -2.31
N VAL A 258 28.06 9.14 -3.19
CA VAL A 258 28.33 8.23 -4.32
C VAL A 258 29.80 7.81 -4.34
N ASP A 259 30.10 6.71 -5.02
CA ASP A 259 31.46 6.17 -5.16
C ASP A 259 32.18 6.72 -6.40
N GLY A 260 31.44 7.28 -7.34
CA GLY A 260 32.01 7.88 -8.55
C GLY A 260 30.96 8.45 -9.47
N LEU A 261 31.44 9.16 -10.49
CA LEU A 261 30.61 9.71 -11.56
C LEU A 261 30.93 8.96 -12.84
N LEU A 262 29.92 8.34 -13.45
CA LEU A 262 30.06 7.54 -14.67
C LEU A 262 28.94 7.89 -15.65
N TYR A 263 29.27 7.87 -16.94
CA TYR A 263 28.25 7.75 -17.97
C TYR A 263 27.77 6.30 -18.07
N HIS A 264 26.63 6.07 -18.67
CA HIS A 264 26.00 4.75 -18.75
C HIS A 264 26.86 3.70 -19.50
N ASP A 265 27.62 4.13 -20.52
CA ASP A 265 28.58 3.26 -21.21
C ASP A 265 29.72 2.81 -20.31
N GLN A 266 30.28 3.71 -19.49
CA GLN A 266 31.31 3.42 -18.51
C GLN A 266 30.82 2.49 -17.40
N LEU A 267 29.56 2.62 -16.99
CA LEU A 267 28.94 1.72 -16.02
C LEU A 267 28.91 0.29 -16.53
N LYS A 268 28.60 0.08 -17.82
CA LYS A 268 28.63 -1.25 -18.45
C LYS A 268 29.99 -1.90 -18.30
N ASP A 269 31.06 -1.13 -18.46
CA ASP A 269 32.44 -1.62 -18.29
C ASP A 269 32.74 -2.02 -16.83
N GLU A 270 32.24 -1.25 -15.85
CA GLU A 270 32.39 -1.59 -14.43
C GLU A 270 31.64 -2.89 -14.08
N VAL A 271 30.43 -3.08 -14.59
CA VAL A 271 29.67 -4.33 -14.38
C VAL A 271 30.41 -5.52 -15.05
N LYS A 272 30.93 -5.36 -16.27
CA LYS A 272 31.74 -6.41 -16.91
C LYS A 272 32.97 -6.80 -16.09
N LYS A 273 33.66 -5.84 -15.50
CA LYS A 273 34.81 -6.10 -14.60
C LYS A 273 34.37 -6.92 -13.36
N LEU A 274 33.25 -6.57 -12.73
CA LEU A 274 32.72 -7.32 -11.59
C LEU A 274 32.38 -8.77 -11.97
N MET A 275 31.87 -8.97 -13.16
CA MET A 275 31.52 -10.29 -13.70
C MET A 275 32.70 -11.05 -14.32
N LYS A 276 33.87 -10.42 -14.42
CA LYS A 276 35.05 -10.96 -15.09
C LYS A 276 34.80 -11.33 -16.57
N LEU A 277 33.98 -10.54 -17.25
CA LEU A 277 33.67 -10.66 -18.67
C LEU A 277 34.67 -9.91 -19.52
N GLY A 278 34.89 -10.40 -20.74
CA GLY A 278 35.69 -9.70 -21.78
C GLY A 278 34.96 -8.44 -22.27
N LYS A 279 35.71 -7.58 -22.98
CA LYS A 279 35.17 -6.33 -23.49
C LYS A 279 34.01 -6.52 -24.47
N ASP A 280 34.08 -7.57 -25.28
CA ASP A 280 33.08 -7.88 -26.31
C ASP A 280 31.98 -8.83 -25.84
N ASP A 281 32.07 -9.36 -24.60
CA ASP A 281 31.03 -10.22 -24.04
C ASP A 281 29.77 -9.42 -23.69
N ASP A 282 28.60 -10.04 -23.85
CA ASP A 282 27.35 -9.45 -23.45
C ASP A 282 27.01 -9.75 -21.97
N ILE A 283 26.36 -8.80 -21.30
CA ILE A 283 25.84 -8.99 -19.95
C ILE A 283 24.44 -9.60 -20.09
N SER A 284 24.26 -10.83 -19.60
CA SER A 284 22.91 -11.39 -19.46
C SER A 284 22.18 -10.68 -18.34
N THR A 285 20.93 -10.28 -18.58
CA THR A 285 20.10 -9.58 -17.60
C THR A 285 18.73 -10.22 -17.47
N ILE A 286 18.17 -10.13 -16.27
CA ILE A 286 16.79 -10.51 -15.97
C ILE A 286 16.13 -9.39 -15.16
N GLY A 287 14.99 -8.89 -15.61
CA GLY A 287 14.17 -7.92 -14.87
C GLY A 287 13.18 -8.60 -13.94
N LEU A 288 12.39 -7.77 -13.19
CA LEU A 288 11.43 -8.24 -12.21
C LEU A 288 10.40 -9.22 -12.80
N ALA A 289 9.78 -8.89 -13.93
CA ALA A 289 8.83 -9.79 -14.59
C ALA A 289 9.47 -11.12 -15.03
N GLY A 290 10.74 -11.09 -15.42
CA GLY A 290 11.48 -12.30 -15.81
C GLY A 290 11.79 -13.20 -14.63
N ILE A 291 12.23 -12.64 -13.50
CA ILE A 291 12.61 -13.42 -12.32
C ILE A 291 11.39 -14.02 -11.61
N MET A 292 10.22 -13.37 -11.71
CA MET A 292 8.97 -13.94 -11.18
C MET A 292 8.60 -15.26 -11.87
N ASN A 293 8.97 -15.43 -13.15
CA ASN A 293 8.76 -16.67 -13.90
C ASN A 293 9.87 -17.74 -13.69
N VAL A 294 10.88 -17.43 -12.87
CA VAL A 294 11.85 -18.43 -12.43
C VAL A 294 11.20 -19.30 -11.36
N PRO A 295 11.23 -20.63 -11.48
CA PRO A 295 10.69 -21.51 -10.46
C PRO A 295 11.25 -21.15 -9.08
N GLY A 296 10.37 -20.98 -8.11
CA GLY A 296 10.75 -20.85 -6.70
C GLY A 296 11.22 -22.19 -6.13
N GLY A 297 11.60 -22.18 -4.83
CA GLY A 297 11.76 -23.41 -4.08
C GLY A 297 10.48 -24.24 -4.11
N LYS A 298 10.60 -25.55 -3.86
CA LYS A 298 9.41 -26.41 -3.78
C LYS A 298 8.52 -25.95 -2.61
N GLU A 299 7.21 -25.98 -2.84
CA GLU A 299 6.22 -25.86 -1.77
C GLU A 299 6.23 -27.19 -0.97
N GLU A 300 7.14 -27.28 -0.02
CA GLU A 300 7.29 -28.44 0.87
C GLU A 300 6.95 -28.02 2.30
N GLY A 301 6.29 -28.91 3.05
CA GLY A 301 5.90 -28.66 4.43
C GLY A 301 4.46 -28.14 4.60
N ASP A 302 4.23 -27.49 5.72
CA ASP A 302 2.91 -26.97 6.13
C ASP A 302 2.65 -25.56 5.57
N GLU A 303 1.38 -25.25 5.27
CA GLU A 303 1.01 -23.95 4.74
C GLU A 303 0.88 -22.88 5.81
N ILE A 304 1.47 -21.70 5.54
CA ILE A 304 1.19 -20.45 6.23
C ILE A 304 0.47 -19.51 5.26
N ALA A 305 -0.78 -19.20 5.54
CA ALA A 305 -1.54 -18.24 4.73
C ALA A 305 -1.10 -16.81 5.03
N VAL A 306 -0.74 -16.05 3.98
CA VAL A 306 -0.48 -14.60 4.06
C VAL A 306 -1.68 -13.88 3.47
N TYR A 307 -2.52 -13.31 4.33
CA TYR A 307 -3.70 -12.57 3.93
C TYR A 307 -3.39 -11.08 3.79
N TYR A 308 -3.51 -10.53 2.60
CA TYR A 308 -3.26 -9.12 2.31
C TYR A 308 -4.52 -8.28 2.48
N ALA A 309 -4.49 -7.31 3.39
CA ALA A 309 -5.54 -6.34 3.66
C ALA A 309 -4.96 -4.93 3.53
N TYR A 310 -5.20 -4.25 2.40
CA TYR A 310 -4.65 -2.92 2.13
C TYR A 310 -5.69 -1.98 1.51
N GLY A 311 -5.52 -0.67 1.78
CA GLY A 311 -6.45 0.39 1.38
C GLY A 311 -7.44 0.78 2.46
N ASP A 312 -8.53 1.44 2.06
CA ASP A 312 -9.57 1.94 2.97
C ASP A 312 -10.52 0.82 3.43
N ILE A 313 -10.89 0.84 4.71
CA ILE A 313 -11.83 -0.14 5.28
C ILE A 313 -13.26 0.34 5.07
N VAL A 314 -14.09 -0.47 4.41
CA VAL A 314 -15.49 -0.17 4.10
C VAL A 314 -16.44 -1.29 4.58
N ASP A 315 -17.71 -0.96 4.81
CA ASP A 315 -18.71 -1.92 5.33
C ASP A 315 -19.07 -3.01 4.33
N GLY A 316 -19.08 -2.67 3.07
CA GLY A 316 -19.31 -3.53 1.92
C GLY A 316 -19.07 -2.72 0.66
N ALA A 317 -18.19 -3.19 -0.20
CA ALA A 317 -17.93 -2.53 -1.46
C ALA A 317 -19.02 -2.89 -2.47
N SER A 318 -19.57 -1.90 -3.14
CA SER A 318 -20.54 -2.08 -4.22
C SER A 318 -20.16 -1.24 -5.45
N GLY A 319 -20.50 -1.73 -6.64
CA GLY A 319 -20.19 -1.04 -7.90
C GLY A 319 -18.70 -0.98 -8.20
N ALA A 320 -18.20 0.16 -8.68
CA ALA A 320 -16.79 0.36 -9.06
C ALA A 320 -15.81 0.21 -7.89
N LEU A 321 -16.24 0.48 -6.64
CA LEU A 321 -15.42 0.33 -5.44
C LEU A 321 -15.15 -1.14 -5.08
N SER A 322 -16.08 -2.05 -5.41
CA SER A 322 -15.89 -3.49 -5.15
C SER A 322 -14.82 -4.13 -6.04
N GLN A 323 -14.44 -3.46 -7.10
CA GLN A 323 -13.43 -3.91 -8.07
C GLN A 323 -12.05 -3.30 -7.81
N SER A 324 -11.94 -2.37 -6.86
CA SER A 324 -10.66 -1.80 -6.45
C SER A 324 -9.94 -2.75 -5.49
N GLU A 325 -8.76 -3.22 -5.85
CA GLU A 325 -7.92 -4.03 -4.96
C GLU A 325 -7.43 -3.24 -3.74
N SER A 326 -7.51 -1.91 -3.79
CA SER A 326 -7.10 -1.02 -2.70
C SER A 326 -8.25 -0.73 -1.72
N VAL A 327 -9.12 -1.71 -1.47
CA VAL A 327 -10.24 -1.60 -0.52
C VAL A 327 -10.32 -2.84 0.35
N ILE A 328 -10.40 -2.63 1.66
CA ILE A 328 -10.65 -3.68 2.65
C ILE A 328 -12.17 -3.76 2.86
N ASP A 329 -12.82 -4.65 2.13
CA ASP A 329 -14.25 -4.94 2.30
C ASP A 329 -14.47 -5.79 3.55
N GLY A 330 -15.13 -5.24 4.57
CA GLY A 330 -15.35 -5.91 5.85
C GLY A 330 -16.08 -7.24 5.73
N THR A 331 -17.04 -7.35 4.81
CA THR A 331 -17.80 -8.59 4.59
C THR A 331 -16.94 -9.66 3.93
N LYS A 332 -16.22 -9.27 2.88
CA LYS A 332 -15.35 -10.20 2.13
C LYS A 332 -14.19 -10.69 3.00
N VAL A 333 -13.46 -9.77 3.63
CA VAL A 333 -12.29 -10.11 4.48
C VAL A 333 -12.70 -11.00 5.65
N SER A 334 -13.83 -10.71 6.30
CA SER A 334 -14.33 -11.55 7.40
C SER A 334 -14.62 -12.97 6.94
N LYS A 335 -15.27 -13.13 5.79
CA LYS A 335 -15.58 -14.46 5.22
C LYS A 335 -14.31 -15.21 4.79
N ASP A 336 -13.35 -14.52 4.17
CA ASP A 336 -12.09 -15.14 3.74
C ASP A 336 -11.31 -15.65 4.96
N LEU A 337 -11.23 -14.85 6.04
CA LEU A 337 -10.59 -15.26 7.28
C LEU A 337 -11.32 -16.43 7.98
N GLU A 338 -12.65 -16.47 7.94
CA GLU A 338 -13.42 -17.61 8.44
C GLU A 338 -13.12 -18.89 7.64
N ASN A 339 -13.01 -18.79 6.32
CA ASN A 339 -12.62 -19.91 5.47
C ASN A 339 -11.20 -20.41 5.84
N LEU A 340 -10.23 -19.50 6.03
CA LEU A 340 -8.87 -19.85 6.47
C LEU A 340 -8.85 -20.45 7.89
N ALA A 341 -9.82 -20.08 8.74
CA ALA A 341 -9.94 -20.70 10.06
C ALA A 341 -10.35 -22.18 9.96
N ASP A 342 -11.18 -22.51 8.95
CA ASP A 342 -11.73 -23.86 8.75
C ASP A 342 -10.89 -24.75 7.82
N ASP A 343 -9.89 -24.18 7.15
CA ASP A 343 -8.99 -24.90 6.25
C ASP A 343 -7.93 -25.68 7.04
N ASP A 344 -8.00 -26.99 7.01
CA ASP A 344 -7.09 -27.88 7.76
C ASP A 344 -5.66 -27.88 7.19
N ASP A 345 -5.44 -27.48 5.95
CA ASP A 345 -4.10 -27.39 5.33
C ASP A 345 -3.33 -26.18 5.85
N VAL A 346 -4.01 -25.08 6.14
CA VAL A 346 -3.43 -23.85 6.70
C VAL A 346 -3.14 -24.04 8.20
N LYS A 347 -1.86 -23.91 8.61
CA LYS A 347 -1.43 -24.08 10.01
C LYS A 347 -1.27 -22.78 10.79
N ALA A 348 -1.06 -21.67 10.11
CA ALA A 348 -0.99 -20.34 10.69
C ALA A 348 -1.45 -19.27 9.68
N VAL A 349 -1.89 -18.13 10.18
CA VAL A 349 -2.29 -16.99 9.32
C VAL A 349 -1.45 -15.78 9.67
N VAL A 350 -0.84 -15.16 8.65
CA VAL A 350 -0.24 -13.85 8.73
C VAL A 350 -1.18 -12.86 8.04
N VAL A 351 -1.66 -11.85 8.77
CA VAL A 351 -2.47 -10.78 8.18
C VAL A 351 -1.56 -9.60 7.88
N ARG A 352 -1.28 -9.36 6.60
CA ARG A 352 -0.52 -8.20 6.14
C ARG A 352 -1.46 -7.02 5.98
N ILE A 353 -1.24 -5.95 6.77
CA ILE A 353 -2.13 -4.79 6.83
C ILE A 353 -1.38 -3.54 6.38
N ASN A 354 -1.95 -2.85 5.37
CA ASN A 354 -1.49 -1.52 4.94
C ASN A 354 -2.70 -0.60 4.77
N SER A 355 -3.17 0.01 5.88
CA SER A 355 -4.42 0.78 5.93
C SER A 355 -4.38 1.91 6.94
N GLY A 356 -4.88 3.08 6.53
CA GLY A 356 -5.16 4.21 7.43
C GLY A 356 -6.41 4.03 8.28
N GLY A 357 -7.18 2.98 8.04
CA GLY A 357 -8.45 2.68 8.70
C GLY A 357 -9.65 2.93 7.79
N GLY A 358 -10.81 3.21 8.38
CA GLY A 358 -12.07 3.42 7.69
C GLY A 358 -13.26 3.12 8.60
N SER A 359 -14.23 2.34 8.11
CA SER A 359 -15.41 1.96 8.86
C SER A 359 -15.08 1.27 10.18
N ALA A 360 -15.60 1.81 11.28
CA ALA A 360 -15.46 1.20 12.60
C ALA A 360 -16.25 -0.11 12.70
N TYR A 361 -17.39 -0.19 12.00
CA TYR A 361 -18.20 -1.41 11.96
C TYR A 361 -17.47 -2.54 11.25
N ALA A 362 -16.96 -2.30 10.03
CA ALA A 362 -16.19 -3.29 9.30
C ALA A 362 -14.93 -3.74 10.07
N SER A 363 -14.25 -2.80 10.73
CA SER A 363 -13.08 -3.11 11.56
C SER A 363 -13.40 -4.05 12.71
N GLU A 364 -14.57 -3.90 13.35
CA GLU A 364 -15.05 -4.80 14.41
C GLU A 364 -15.40 -6.19 13.84
N GLN A 365 -16.01 -6.27 12.63
CA GLN A 365 -16.30 -7.56 12.00
C GLN A 365 -15.01 -8.32 11.66
N ILE A 366 -14.03 -7.64 11.08
CA ILE A 366 -12.72 -8.24 10.78
C ILE A 366 -11.98 -8.63 12.07
N TRP A 367 -12.01 -7.77 13.10
CA TRP A 367 -11.47 -8.12 14.41
C TRP A 367 -12.09 -9.42 14.94
N ARG A 368 -13.42 -9.58 14.81
CA ARG A 368 -14.10 -10.81 15.22
C ARG A 368 -13.66 -12.01 14.41
N ALA A 369 -13.54 -11.88 13.10
CA ALA A 369 -13.04 -12.96 12.24
C ALA A 369 -11.60 -13.37 12.62
N ILE A 370 -10.72 -12.42 12.91
CA ILE A 370 -9.37 -12.69 13.45
C ILE A 370 -9.43 -13.48 14.78
N GLN A 371 -10.39 -13.17 15.66
CA GLN A 371 -10.57 -13.96 16.89
C GLN A 371 -11.00 -15.41 16.60
N LEU A 372 -11.81 -15.63 15.56
CA LEU A 372 -12.23 -16.99 15.14
C LEU A 372 -11.04 -17.79 14.60
N VAL A 373 -10.19 -17.17 13.77
CA VAL A 373 -8.93 -17.78 13.32
C VAL A 373 -8.04 -18.10 14.52
N LYS A 374 -7.83 -17.10 15.40
CA LYS A 374 -6.97 -17.22 16.59
C LYS A 374 -7.38 -18.35 17.54
N ALA A 375 -8.67 -18.70 17.59
CA ALA A 375 -9.18 -19.80 18.40
C ALA A 375 -8.74 -21.18 17.88
N LYS A 376 -8.34 -21.28 16.61
CA LYS A 376 -7.97 -22.54 15.93
C LYS A 376 -6.49 -22.62 15.60
N LYS A 377 -5.88 -21.50 15.19
CA LYS A 377 -4.49 -21.45 14.72
C LYS A 377 -3.84 -20.08 15.03
N PRO A 378 -2.51 -19.99 15.13
CA PRO A 378 -1.82 -18.73 15.39
C PRO A 378 -2.11 -17.67 14.32
N VAL A 379 -2.34 -16.42 14.76
CA VAL A 379 -2.46 -15.25 13.91
C VAL A 379 -1.36 -14.26 14.24
N VAL A 380 -0.57 -13.88 13.24
CA VAL A 380 0.43 -12.82 13.34
C VAL A 380 0.04 -11.68 12.40
N VAL A 381 0.12 -10.44 12.87
CA VAL A 381 -0.05 -9.27 12.03
C VAL A 381 1.30 -8.76 11.56
N SER A 382 1.42 -8.48 10.26
CA SER A 382 2.51 -7.72 9.64
C SER A 382 1.98 -6.38 9.17
N MET A 383 2.45 -5.29 9.78
CA MET A 383 2.06 -3.94 9.39
C MET A 383 2.94 -3.43 8.25
N GLY A 384 2.31 -2.88 7.20
CA GLY A 384 2.96 -2.19 6.08
C GLY A 384 3.32 -0.75 6.41
N GLY A 385 3.14 0.14 5.44
CA GLY A 385 3.36 1.57 5.61
C GLY A 385 2.50 2.17 6.71
N MET A 386 1.26 1.71 6.80
CA MET A 386 0.31 2.16 7.81
C MET A 386 -0.58 1.01 8.30
N ALA A 387 -0.83 0.95 9.60
CA ALA A 387 -1.87 0.13 10.21
C ALA A 387 -2.46 0.92 11.38
N ALA A 388 -3.28 1.91 11.04
CA ALA A 388 -3.78 2.91 11.98
C ALA A 388 -5.31 2.92 12.05
N SER A 389 -5.86 3.44 13.15
CA SER A 389 -7.33 3.52 13.34
C SER A 389 -8.00 2.15 13.16
N GLY A 390 -8.87 1.97 12.17
CA GLY A 390 -9.47 0.67 11.84
C GLY A 390 -8.43 -0.42 11.54
N GLY A 391 -7.30 -0.07 10.89
CA GLY A 391 -6.19 -0.99 10.67
C GLY A 391 -5.55 -1.47 11.96
N TYR A 392 -5.40 -0.61 12.98
CA TYR A 392 -4.95 -1.02 14.30
C TYR A 392 -6.04 -1.77 15.07
N TYR A 393 -7.30 -1.39 14.90
CA TYR A 393 -8.44 -2.05 15.52
C TYR A 393 -8.45 -3.56 15.20
N MET A 394 -8.39 -3.91 13.92
CA MET A 394 -8.37 -5.31 13.52
C MET A 394 -7.07 -6.04 13.91
N SER A 395 -5.95 -5.30 14.10
CA SER A 395 -4.64 -5.86 14.46
C SER A 395 -4.51 -6.18 15.94
N CYS A 396 -5.14 -5.38 16.83
CA CYS A 396 -4.75 -5.23 18.23
C CYS A 396 -4.80 -6.51 19.05
N SER A 397 -5.55 -7.51 18.62
CA SER A 397 -5.74 -8.77 19.34
C SER A 397 -5.05 -9.99 18.72
N ALA A 398 -4.21 -9.82 17.69
CA ALA A 398 -3.40 -10.89 17.14
C ALA A 398 -2.48 -11.52 18.20
N ASN A 399 -1.98 -12.73 17.97
CA ASN A 399 -1.01 -13.37 18.85
C ASN A 399 0.33 -12.63 18.90
N TRP A 400 0.69 -11.95 17.80
CA TRP A 400 1.91 -11.17 17.66
C TRP A 400 1.74 -10.09 16.59
N ILE A 401 2.32 -8.92 16.80
CA ILE A 401 2.27 -7.80 15.87
C ILE A 401 3.69 -7.39 15.51
N VAL A 402 3.98 -7.40 14.21
CA VAL A 402 5.27 -6.98 13.63
C VAL A 402 5.06 -5.72 12.82
N ALA A 403 5.93 -4.72 12.99
CA ALA A 403 5.90 -3.46 12.22
C ALA A 403 7.32 -3.03 11.85
N GLU A 404 7.47 -2.36 10.70
CA GLU A 404 8.74 -1.69 10.39
C GLU A 404 8.94 -0.48 11.33
N PRO A 405 10.19 -0.06 11.60
CA PRO A 405 10.45 1.09 12.46
C PRO A 405 9.70 2.37 12.07
N THR A 406 9.46 2.57 10.76
CA THR A 406 8.77 3.74 10.21
C THR A 406 7.30 3.53 9.89
N THR A 407 6.73 2.37 10.15
CA THR A 407 5.29 2.11 10.05
C THR A 407 4.51 3.13 10.89
N LEU A 408 3.44 3.71 10.33
CA LEU A 408 2.52 4.54 11.09
C LEU A 408 1.38 3.68 11.66
N THR A 409 1.18 3.73 12.98
CA THR A 409 0.18 2.87 13.65
C THR A 409 -0.51 3.58 14.81
N GLY A 410 -1.33 2.87 15.56
CA GLY A 410 -2.13 3.43 16.64
C GLY A 410 -3.35 4.16 16.11
N SER A 411 -3.40 5.50 16.25
CA SER A 411 -4.58 6.31 15.93
C SER A 411 -5.87 5.76 16.57
N ILE A 412 -5.73 5.24 17.81
CA ILE A 412 -6.83 4.64 18.57
C ILE A 412 -7.82 5.76 18.94
N GLY A 413 -8.83 5.93 18.12
CA GLY A 413 -9.81 7.01 18.22
C GLY A 413 -10.86 6.89 17.14
N ILE A 414 -12.03 7.46 17.38
CA ILE A 414 -13.18 7.44 16.47
C ILE A 414 -13.68 8.86 16.24
N PHE A 415 -14.15 9.13 15.04
CA PHE A 415 -14.88 10.33 14.70
C PHE A 415 -16.05 10.03 13.76
N GLY A 416 -17.04 10.92 13.76
CA GLY A 416 -18.06 11.02 12.72
C GLY A 416 -17.97 12.40 12.08
N MET A 417 -18.08 12.46 10.75
CA MET A 417 -18.02 13.68 9.97
C MET A 417 -19.17 13.69 8.98
N PHE A 418 -19.98 14.75 9.03
CA PHE A 418 -21.22 14.86 8.29
C PHE A 418 -21.26 16.20 7.55
N PRO A 419 -21.44 16.23 6.22
CA PRO A 419 -21.59 17.49 5.49
C PRO A 419 -22.96 18.12 5.78
N ASP A 420 -22.96 19.35 6.25
CA ASP A 420 -24.14 20.22 6.23
C ASP A 420 -24.19 20.94 4.89
N MET A 421 -25.11 20.52 4.05
CA MET A 421 -25.34 21.07 2.70
C MET A 421 -26.43 22.15 2.70
N SER A 422 -27.02 22.49 3.86
CA SER A 422 -28.19 23.36 3.92
C SER A 422 -27.95 24.75 3.32
N GLY A 423 -26.78 25.32 3.55
CA GLY A 423 -26.41 26.61 2.96
C GLY A 423 -26.31 26.58 1.43
N LEU A 424 -25.70 25.51 0.86
CA LEU A 424 -25.65 25.29 -0.57
C LEU A 424 -27.07 25.14 -1.15
N VAL A 425 -27.85 24.23 -0.59
CA VAL A 425 -29.16 23.85 -1.14
C VAL A 425 -30.19 24.99 -0.98
N THR A 426 -30.28 25.58 0.22
CA THR A 426 -31.35 26.57 0.49
C THR A 426 -30.97 27.99 0.10
N GLN A 427 -29.71 28.42 0.33
CA GLN A 427 -29.30 29.80 0.10
C GLN A 427 -28.70 30.01 -1.30
N LYS A 428 -27.86 29.07 -1.78
CA LYS A 428 -27.20 29.21 -3.08
C LYS A 428 -28.09 28.74 -4.23
N LEU A 429 -28.71 27.57 -4.09
CA LEU A 429 -29.58 26.98 -5.12
C LEU A 429 -31.06 27.43 -4.99
N GLY A 430 -31.44 28.03 -3.86
CA GLY A 430 -32.80 28.56 -3.65
C GLY A 430 -33.88 27.49 -3.43
N VAL A 431 -33.52 26.24 -3.16
CA VAL A 431 -34.47 25.16 -2.89
C VAL A 431 -35.19 25.42 -1.59
N LYS A 432 -36.49 25.17 -1.57
CA LYS A 432 -37.35 25.27 -0.36
C LYS A 432 -37.78 23.88 0.06
N PHE A 433 -37.84 23.68 1.36
CA PHE A 433 -38.31 22.45 1.98
C PHE A 433 -39.60 22.74 2.79
N ASP A 434 -40.58 21.86 2.67
CA ASP A 434 -41.74 21.77 3.54
C ASP A 434 -41.74 20.39 4.18
N GLU A 435 -41.92 20.30 5.49
CA GLU A 435 -41.66 19.10 6.26
C GLU A 435 -42.89 18.67 7.06
N VAL A 436 -43.30 17.42 6.86
CA VAL A 436 -44.31 16.74 7.70
C VAL A 436 -43.64 15.56 8.40
N LYS A 437 -43.83 15.43 9.70
CA LYS A 437 -43.22 14.41 10.56
C LYS A 437 -44.24 13.55 11.26
N THR A 438 -43.99 12.26 11.32
CA THR A 438 -44.74 11.36 12.22
C THR A 438 -44.17 11.36 13.63
N ASN A 439 -42.86 11.54 13.77
CA ASN A 439 -42.13 11.51 15.03
C ASN A 439 -41.06 12.60 15.06
N LYS A 440 -40.59 12.95 16.25
CA LYS A 440 -39.64 14.05 16.49
C LYS A 440 -38.39 13.98 15.59
N ASN A 441 -37.81 12.80 15.45
CA ASN A 441 -36.54 12.59 14.78
C ASN A 441 -36.67 12.05 13.33
N SER A 442 -37.87 12.07 12.72
CA SER A 442 -38.10 11.50 11.38
C SER A 442 -37.31 12.22 10.27
N ALA A 443 -36.89 13.45 10.50
CA ALA A 443 -36.05 14.21 9.55
C ALA A 443 -34.58 14.27 9.98
N PHE A 444 -34.09 13.29 10.71
CA PHE A 444 -32.67 13.16 11.02
C PHE A 444 -31.84 13.03 9.73
N GLY A 445 -30.76 13.82 9.61
CA GLY A 445 -29.91 13.80 8.44
C GLY A 445 -30.46 14.53 7.19
N THR A 446 -31.51 15.36 7.33
CA THR A 446 -32.05 16.17 6.24
C THR A 446 -31.01 17.14 5.67
N MET A 447 -31.07 17.42 4.36
CA MET A 447 -30.25 18.45 3.71
C MET A 447 -30.81 19.88 3.91
N ALA A 448 -31.99 20.03 4.54
CA ALA A 448 -32.65 21.33 4.74
C ALA A 448 -32.00 22.19 5.84
N ARG A 449 -31.33 21.57 6.79
CA ARG A 449 -30.72 22.20 7.97
C ARG A 449 -29.54 21.40 8.51
N PRO A 450 -28.65 22.01 9.30
CA PRO A 450 -27.66 21.26 10.08
C PRO A 450 -28.36 20.35 11.13
N PHE A 451 -27.62 19.42 11.69
CA PHE A 451 -28.07 18.66 12.84
C PHE A 451 -28.40 19.61 14.01
N SER A 452 -29.48 19.32 14.71
CA SER A 452 -29.83 20.01 15.97
C SER A 452 -28.86 19.62 17.09
N GLU A 453 -28.85 20.38 18.18
CA GLU A 453 -28.04 20.05 19.37
C GLU A 453 -28.37 18.66 19.92
N GLU A 454 -29.64 18.26 19.89
CA GLU A 454 -30.09 16.95 20.35
C GLU A 454 -29.59 15.82 19.42
N GLU A 455 -29.67 16.02 18.09
CA GLU A 455 -29.15 15.08 17.11
C GLU A 455 -27.63 14.94 17.24
N MET A 456 -26.91 16.04 17.46
CA MET A 456 -25.49 16.04 17.76
C MET A 456 -25.14 15.31 19.07
N ALA A 457 -26.00 15.42 20.10
CA ALA A 457 -25.82 14.69 21.36
C ALA A 457 -25.98 13.17 21.16
N TYR A 458 -26.92 12.71 20.31
CA TYR A 458 -27.06 11.29 19.97
C TYR A 458 -25.84 10.79 19.23
N LEU A 459 -25.33 11.53 18.23
CA LEU A 459 -24.11 11.20 17.50
C LEU A 459 -22.90 11.15 18.44
N SER A 460 -22.79 12.11 19.37
CA SER A 460 -21.70 12.16 20.36
C SER A 460 -21.72 10.92 21.27
N SER A 461 -22.89 10.52 21.72
CA SER A 461 -23.06 9.31 22.54
C SER A 461 -22.69 8.05 21.76
N TYR A 462 -23.08 7.95 20.47
CA TYR A 462 -22.73 6.84 19.60
C TYR A 462 -21.21 6.74 19.39
N ILE A 463 -20.56 7.86 19.04
CA ILE A 463 -19.09 7.92 18.82
C ILE A 463 -18.32 7.60 20.11
N SER A 464 -18.79 8.09 21.26
CA SER A 464 -18.17 7.81 22.57
C SER A 464 -18.24 6.33 22.95
N ARG A 465 -19.37 5.66 22.65
CA ARG A 465 -19.49 4.19 22.85
C ARG A 465 -18.51 3.42 21.94
N GLY A 466 -18.41 3.82 20.68
CA GLY A 466 -17.45 3.22 19.75
C GLY A 466 -16.01 3.38 20.22
N TYR A 467 -15.63 4.55 20.72
CA TYR A 467 -14.30 4.79 21.28
C TYR A 467 -14.03 3.92 22.52
N SER A 468 -15.01 3.81 23.41
CA SER A 468 -14.89 2.96 24.60
C SER A 468 -14.70 1.49 24.20
N LEU A 469 -15.43 1.01 23.20
CA LEU A 469 -15.26 -0.33 22.66
C LEU A 469 -13.86 -0.53 22.08
N PHE A 470 -13.38 0.41 21.26
CA PHE A 470 -12.03 0.32 20.68
C PHE A 470 -10.95 0.22 21.77
N ARG A 471 -10.99 1.09 22.78
CA ARG A 471 -10.05 1.00 23.92
C ARG A 471 -10.11 -0.35 24.62
N GLN A 472 -11.31 -0.90 24.82
CA GLN A 472 -11.48 -2.21 25.45
C GLN A 472 -10.85 -3.32 24.60
N ARG A 473 -11.07 -3.31 23.25
CA ARG A 473 -10.45 -4.27 22.34
C ARG A 473 -8.91 -4.24 22.40
N VAL A 474 -8.36 -3.02 22.46
CA VAL A 474 -6.92 -2.84 22.62
C VAL A 474 -6.45 -3.31 24.00
N ALA A 475 -7.16 -2.97 25.07
CA ALA A 475 -6.81 -3.40 26.43
C ALA A 475 -6.76 -4.92 26.55
N ASP A 476 -7.78 -5.60 26.03
CA ASP A 476 -7.88 -7.06 26.03
C ASP A 476 -6.77 -7.70 25.18
N GLY A 477 -6.59 -7.19 23.96
CA GLY A 477 -5.62 -7.74 23.00
C GLY A 477 -4.16 -7.51 23.37
N ARG A 478 -3.85 -6.37 23.98
CA ARG A 478 -2.50 -5.97 24.39
C ARG A 478 -2.20 -6.24 25.87
N HIS A 479 -3.14 -6.83 26.61
CA HIS A 479 -3.02 -7.11 28.05
C HIS A 479 -2.66 -5.85 28.85
N MET A 480 -3.33 -4.75 28.55
CA MET A 480 -3.17 -3.44 29.20
C MET A 480 -4.45 -3.08 29.96
N SER A 481 -4.34 -2.23 30.97
CA SER A 481 -5.54 -1.59 31.53
C SER A 481 -6.11 -0.56 30.55
N VAL A 482 -7.42 -0.32 30.59
CA VAL A 482 -8.06 0.70 29.74
C VAL A 482 -7.45 2.09 29.98
N ASP A 483 -7.05 2.40 31.23
CA ASP A 483 -6.37 3.66 31.56
C ASP A 483 -4.95 3.75 30.97
N ALA A 484 -4.25 2.61 30.86
CA ALA A 484 -2.96 2.58 30.18
C ALA A 484 -3.11 2.75 28.66
N VAL A 485 -4.16 2.16 28.08
CA VAL A 485 -4.52 2.38 26.67
C VAL A 485 -4.88 3.85 26.43
N GLU A 486 -5.67 4.48 27.31
CA GLU A 486 -6.07 5.90 27.15
C GLU A 486 -4.86 6.83 27.02
N LYS A 487 -3.77 6.58 27.76
CA LYS A 487 -2.55 7.40 27.72
C LYS A 487 -1.83 7.36 26.36
N VAL A 488 -2.01 6.31 25.58
CA VAL A 488 -1.38 6.12 24.27
C VAL A 488 -2.38 6.17 23.11
N ALA A 489 -3.67 6.32 23.44
CA ALA A 489 -4.80 6.42 22.52
C ALA A 489 -5.12 7.88 22.13
N GLN A 490 -6.36 8.31 22.29
CA GLN A 490 -6.87 9.64 21.93
C GLN A 490 -6.63 10.02 20.46
N GLY A 491 -6.52 9.01 19.59
CA GLY A 491 -6.25 9.20 18.18
C GLY A 491 -4.78 9.43 17.82
N HIS A 492 -3.83 9.27 18.77
CA HIS A 492 -2.41 9.52 18.56
C HIS A 492 -1.80 8.50 17.58
N VAL A 493 -1.12 9.00 16.56
CA VAL A 493 -0.36 8.22 15.57
C VAL A 493 1.08 8.05 16.05
N TRP A 494 1.57 6.82 16.03
CA TRP A 494 2.90 6.44 16.46
C TRP A 494 3.70 5.85 15.31
N VAL A 495 5.01 6.09 15.25
CA VAL A 495 5.90 5.29 14.42
C VAL A 495 6.16 3.93 15.06
N GLY A 496 6.41 2.90 14.27
CA GLY A 496 6.57 1.51 14.74
C GLY A 496 7.59 1.35 15.86
N GLN A 497 8.73 2.04 15.77
CA GLN A 497 9.75 2.02 16.83
C GLN A 497 9.25 2.55 18.18
N ASP A 498 8.35 3.55 18.19
CA ASP A 498 7.77 4.09 19.41
C ASP A 498 6.58 3.25 19.87
N ALA A 499 5.80 2.72 18.92
CA ALA A 499 4.72 1.78 19.20
C ALA A 499 5.21 0.51 19.92
N LEU A 500 6.43 0.04 19.62
CA LEU A 500 7.09 -1.04 20.36
C LEU A 500 7.34 -0.67 21.84
N LYS A 501 7.83 0.54 22.10
CA LYS A 501 8.14 1.02 23.47
C LYS A 501 6.90 1.10 24.35
N ILE A 502 5.76 1.45 23.74
CA ILE A 502 4.47 1.58 24.44
C ILE A 502 3.59 0.31 24.32
N LYS A 503 4.14 -0.79 23.83
CA LYS A 503 3.51 -2.12 23.74
C LYS A 503 2.31 -2.22 22.79
N LEU A 504 2.17 -1.30 21.85
CA LEU A 504 1.18 -1.42 20.77
C LEU A 504 1.65 -2.40 19.67
N VAL A 505 2.95 -2.65 19.58
CA VAL A 505 3.61 -3.61 18.67
C VAL A 505 4.52 -4.50 19.49
N ASP A 506 4.75 -5.75 19.05
CA ASP A 506 5.55 -6.74 19.76
C ASP A 506 6.98 -6.86 19.25
N GLN A 507 7.19 -6.53 17.96
CA GLN A 507 8.47 -6.72 17.29
C GLN A 507 8.64 -5.73 16.14
N LEU A 508 9.87 -5.24 15.94
CA LEU A 508 10.24 -4.54 14.71
C LEU A 508 10.69 -5.54 13.66
N GLY A 509 10.18 -5.40 12.44
CA GLY A 509 10.51 -6.26 11.32
C GLY A 509 9.51 -6.16 10.17
N GLY A 510 9.76 -6.94 9.12
CA GLY A 510 8.92 -7.01 7.91
C GLY A 510 8.00 -8.25 7.87
N LEU A 511 7.52 -8.55 6.66
CA LEU A 511 6.63 -9.69 6.43
C LEU A 511 7.33 -11.03 6.74
N ASP A 512 8.59 -11.20 6.35
CA ASP A 512 9.34 -12.44 6.61
C ASP A 512 9.50 -12.72 8.11
N ASP A 513 9.69 -11.65 8.93
CA ASP A 513 9.76 -11.80 10.39
C ASP A 513 8.41 -12.23 10.98
N ALA A 514 7.31 -11.74 10.39
CA ALA A 514 5.96 -12.14 10.78
C ALA A 514 5.68 -13.60 10.40
N VAL A 515 6.07 -14.04 9.21
CA VAL A 515 5.96 -15.42 8.74
C VAL A 515 6.79 -16.36 9.64
N ALA A 516 8.06 -16.02 9.90
CA ALA A 516 8.92 -16.80 10.80
C ALA A 516 8.33 -16.88 12.22
N LYS A 517 7.70 -15.81 12.70
CA LYS A 517 7.00 -15.80 13.98
C LYS A 517 5.76 -16.69 13.96
N ALA A 518 4.99 -16.69 12.88
CA ALA A 518 3.82 -17.54 12.70
C ALA A 518 4.22 -19.02 12.69
N ALA A 519 5.26 -19.39 11.92
CA ALA A 519 5.83 -20.74 11.90
C ALA A 519 6.24 -21.21 13.31
N LYS A 520 6.95 -20.33 14.04
CA LYS A 520 7.37 -20.63 15.44
C LYS A 520 6.19 -20.84 16.37
N LEU A 521 5.12 -20.05 16.25
CA LEU A 521 3.92 -20.19 17.09
C LEU A 521 3.15 -21.46 16.74
N ALA A 522 3.12 -21.85 15.47
CA ALA A 522 2.50 -23.07 14.98
C ALA A 522 3.40 -24.31 15.16
N LYS A 523 4.68 -24.14 15.57
CA LYS A 523 5.71 -25.19 15.76
C LYS A 523 6.00 -25.95 14.46
N LEU A 524 6.11 -25.22 13.34
CA LEU A 524 6.44 -25.76 12.04
C LEU A 524 7.96 -25.77 11.84
N ASP A 525 8.51 -26.88 11.40
CA ASP A 525 9.92 -27.03 11.04
C ASP A 525 10.14 -26.73 9.55
N GLU A 526 9.22 -27.19 8.69
CA GLU A 526 9.20 -26.93 7.25
C GLU A 526 7.85 -26.34 6.87
N TYR A 527 7.87 -25.25 6.08
CA TYR A 527 6.66 -24.55 5.67
C TYR A 527 6.86 -23.78 4.37
N TYR A 528 5.74 -23.54 3.70
CA TYR A 528 5.66 -22.58 2.59
C TYR A 528 4.60 -21.52 2.87
N THR A 529 4.60 -20.46 2.07
CA THR A 529 3.61 -19.38 2.20
C THR A 529 2.72 -19.32 0.96
N ALA A 530 1.40 -19.21 1.19
CA ALA A 530 0.43 -18.94 0.14
C ALA A 530 -0.23 -17.57 0.37
N SER A 531 -0.41 -16.81 -0.72
CA SER A 531 -0.96 -15.45 -0.68
C SER A 531 -2.48 -15.45 -0.85
N TYR A 532 -3.19 -14.74 0.05
CA TYR A 532 -4.64 -14.60 0.03
C TYR A 532 -5.07 -13.11 0.04
N PRO A 533 -6.13 -12.73 -0.69
CA PRO A 533 -6.62 -13.50 -1.84
C PRO A 533 -5.50 -13.73 -2.84
N GLY A 534 -5.60 -14.74 -3.70
CA GLY A 534 -4.70 -14.87 -4.84
C GLY A 534 -4.63 -13.57 -5.65
N LYS A 535 -3.56 -13.32 -6.40
CA LYS A 535 -3.52 -12.17 -7.31
C LYS A 535 -4.68 -12.29 -8.29
N ALA A 536 -5.42 -11.20 -8.49
CA ALA A 536 -6.52 -11.19 -9.45
C ALA A 536 -5.95 -11.40 -10.86
N ASP A 537 -6.44 -12.41 -11.57
CA ASP A 537 -6.09 -12.62 -12.97
C ASP A 537 -6.64 -11.44 -13.79
N TRP A 538 -5.84 -10.91 -14.72
CA TRP A 538 -6.26 -9.84 -15.63
C TRP A 538 -7.53 -10.21 -16.41
N LEU A 539 -7.73 -11.51 -16.70
CA LEU A 539 -8.90 -12.02 -17.39
C LEU A 539 -10.17 -11.85 -16.53
N ASP A 540 -10.05 -12.08 -15.23
CA ASP A 540 -11.13 -11.86 -14.27
C ASP A 540 -11.46 -10.37 -14.15
N GLN A 541 -10.44 -9.50 -14.14
CA GLN A 541 -10.63 -8.05 -14.16
C GLN A 541 -11.28 -7.59 -15.46
N PHE A 542 -10.84 -8.10 -16.59
CA PHE A 542 -11.39 -7.76 -17.90
C PHE A 542 -12.85 -8.25 -18.06
N THR A 543 -13.15 -9.47 -17.63
CA THR A 543 -14.52 -10.01 -17.66
C THR A 543 -15.42 -9.28 -16.68
N SER A 544 -14.91 -8.90 -15.51
CA SER A 544 -15.63 -8.07 -14.54
C SER A 544 -15.89 -6.66 -15.09
N ALA A 545 -14.92 -6.03 -15.75
CA ALA A 545 -15.09 -4.74 -16.41
C ALA A 545 -16.10 -4.80 -17.56
N MET A 546 -16.12 -5.89 -18.33
CA MET A 546 -17.13 -6.11 -19.39
C MET A 546 -18.52 -6.45 -18.83
N SER A 547 -18.61 -7.19 -17.73
CA SER A 547 -19.88 -7.50 -17.07
C SER A 547 -20.47 -6.30 -16.32
N SER A 548 -19.67 -5.28 -16.02
CA SER A 548 -20.13 -4.01 -15.45
C SER A 548 -20.97 -3.15 -16.42
N GLY A 549 -21.20 -3.62 -17.66
CA GLY A 549 -22.30 -3.14 -18.53
C GLY A 549 -23.67 -3.15 -17.85
N SER A 550 -23.83 -3.94 -16.79
CA SER A 550 -24.97 -3.88 -15.86
C SER A 550 -25.02 -2.59 -15.04
N TYR A 551 -23.95 -1.75 -15.02
CA TYR A 551 -23.96 -0.47 -14.31
C TYR A 551 -24.94 0.51 -14.92
N ILE A 552 -24.99 0.59 -16.25
CA ILE A 552 -25.98 1.43 -16.96
C ILE A 552 -27.40 0.86 -16.73
N ASP A 553 -27.56 -0.44 -16.71
CA ASP A 553 -28.84 -1.11 -16.47
C ASP A 553 -29.33 -0.90 -15.03
N ASN A 554 -28.42 -0.98 -14.03
CA ASN A 554 -28.72 -0.66 -12.63
C ASN A 554 -28.99 0.84 -12.42
N GLN A 555 -28.24 1.73 -13.05
CA GLN A 555 -28.50 3.17 -12.99
C GLN A 555 -29.83 3.52 -13.66
N MET A 556 -30.18 2.87 -14.76
CA MET A 556 -31.49 3.05 -15.38
C MET A 556 -32.63 2.48 -14.54
N ARG A 557 -32.47 1.32 -13.89
CA ARG A 557 -33.46 0.77 -12.93
C ARG A 557 -33.66 1.68 -11.73
N VAL A 558 -32.57 2.21 -11.15
CA VAL A 558 -32.64 3.16 -10.04
C VAL A 558 -33.31 4.49 -10.48
N ALA A 559 -33.04 4.97 -11.70
CA ALA A 559 -33.59 6.20 -12.23
C ALA A 559 -35.05 6.07 -12.69
N MET A 560 -35.47 4.89 -13.15
CA MET A 560 -36.82 4.65 -13.70
C MET A 560 -37.79 3.99 -12.69
N GLY A 561 -37.32 3.60 -11.50
CA GLY A 561 -38.14 2.85 -10.54
C GLY A 561 -38.36 1.38 -10.96
N GLU A 562 -38.59 0.52 -9.98
CA GLU A 562 -39.06 -0.85 -10.25
C GLU A 562 -40.49 -0.81 -10.82
N TYR A 563 -40.64 -1.05 -12.08
CA TYR A 563 -41.89 -1.46 -12.74
C TYR A 563 -41.74 -2.82 -13.33
#